data_74d679544617c3d7bd18b8ba3765a48a
#
_entry.id   74d679544617c3d7bd18b8ba3765a48a
#
_cell.length_a   1.000
_cell.length_b   1.000
_cell.length_c   1.000
_cell.angle_alpha   90.00
_cell.angle_beta   90.00
_cell.angle_gamma   90.00
#
_symmetry.space_group_name_H-M   'P 1'
#
loop_
_entity.id
_entity.type
_entity.pdbx_description
1 polymer ?
#
loop_
_entity_poly.entity_id
_entity_poly.type
_entity_poly.pdbx_seq_one_letter_code
_entity_poly.pdbx_strand_id
1 'polypeptide(L)'
;MRSTRPLRALLAAVTTVVAAGLTALGGGTAQAATPLPNRVFAPYFEAWTGESPAALSAQSGAKHLTMAFLQTATKGSCTPYWNGDTSMPIAAATFGADIKTMQARGGDVIPSFGGYTADTTGTEIADSCADVGRIAAAYQKVITTYDVTRLDMDIEVDSLDNSAGIDRRNKAIKVLQDRAAASGRTLEISYTLPTTTGGLASSGLAVLKNAVANGARVDVVNLMTFDYYDNAVHDMSKDTQTAAQGLYNQLAKLYPAKTAAQLWGMIGITEMIGVDDFGPAETFTLANARTVYDWAVGKGINTLSFWALQRDNGACPGGAAADHCSGIAQNTWDFSHVFAPFTGGTTTPTDDFSVTTGPTSGTVTAGASATTTVSTAVTAGSAQSLNLTASGLPAGVTASFAPASVTAGGSSTLTLATGASAVSGTYRITVTAAGPAAAHTATYDLTVTGGTTRCTAAPWAKATTYTGGQQVSHQGHTWKAKWWTLGEEPGTTGQWGVWQDLGTC
;
A
#
# COMPACT_ATOMS: atom_id res chain seq x y z
N MET A 1 96.59 43.08 27.29
CA MET A 1 96.59 44.00 26.08
C MET A 1 96.31 43.18 24.86
N ARG A 2 95.38 43.69 24.01
CA ARG A 2 94.96 43.21 22.65
C ARG A 2 94.15 41.91 22.57
N SER A 3 92.94 41.99 22.57
CA SER A 3 91.90 41.93 21.58
C SER A 3 92.24 41.22 20.28
N THR A 4 91.61 40.07 19.99
CA THR A 4 91.15 39.70 18.59
C THR A 4 89.94 38.76 18.68
N ARG A 5 88.92 39.11 17.96
CA ARG A 5 87.62 38.39 17.79
C ARG A 5 87.84 37.15 16.93
N PRO A 6 87.06 36.06 17.12
CA PRO A 6 87.09 34.94 16.21
C PRO A 6 86.02 35.01 15.15
N LEU A 7 86.36 34.52 13.95
CA LEU A 7 85.53 34.27 12.79
C LEU A 7 84.44 33.20 13.07
N ARG A 8 83.23 33.47 12.66
CA ARG A 8 82.16 32.51 12.61
C ARG A 8 82.32 31.58 11.43
N ALA A 9 82.48 30.28 11.64
CA ALA A 9 82.35 29.24 10.64
C ALA A 9 80.87 28.69 10.68
N LEU A 10 80.17 28.81 9.56
CA LEU A 10 78.88 28.14 9.38
C LEU A 10 79.15 26.66 9.06
N LEU A 11 78.69 25.76 9.93
CA LEU A 11 78.52 24.36 9.57
C LEU A 11 77.07 24.17 9.07
N ALA A 12 76.95 23.81 7.80
CA ALA A 12 75.68 23.33 7.24
C ALA A 12 75.48 21.86 7.65
N ALA A 13 74.50 21.60 8.51
CA ALA A 13 74.06 20.26 8.81
C ALA A 13 73.06 19.81 7.78
N VAL A 14 73.41 18.82 6.97
CA VAL A 14 72.54 18.11 6.08
C VAL A 14 71.75 17.07 6.90
N THR A 15 70.49 17.35 7.21
CA THR A 15 69.57 16.38 7.81
C THR A 15 68.94 15.54 6.71
N THR A 16 69.37 14.31 6.56
CA THR A 16 68.72 13.27 5.79
C THR A 16 67.42 12.85 6.51
N VAL A 17 66.26 13.27 5.99
CA VAL A 17 64.94 12.78 6.42
C VAL A 17 64.73 11.39 5.82
N VAL A 18 64.87 10.35 6.64
CA VAL A 18 64.40 9.02 6.30
C VAL A 18 62.86 9.05 6.46
N ALA A 19 62.13 9.14 5.37
CA ALA A 19 60.68 8.94 5.37
C ALA A 19 60.40 7.44 5.58
N ALA A 20 60.11 7.07 6.84
CA ALA A 20 59.50 5.79 7.16
C ALA A 20 58.06 5.83 6.66
N GLY A 21 57.80 5.15 5.54
CA GLY A 21 56.43 4.93 5.06
C GLY A 21 55.67 4.06 6.05
N LEU A 22 54.89 4.68 6.94
CA LEU A 22 53.80 4.00 7.60
C LEU A 22 52.73 3.71 6.54
N THR A 23 52.73 2.49 6.01
CA THR A 23 51.50 1.93 5.40
C THR A 23 50.50 1.81 6.54
N ALA A 24 49.61 2.80 6.66
CA ALA A 24 48.40 2.67 7.42
C ALA A 24 47.59 1.54 6.73
N LEU A 25 47.68 0.34 7.29
CA LEU A 25 46.65 -0.67 7.09
C LEU A 25 45.37 -0.01 7.57
N GLY A 26 44.60 0.49 6.62
CA GLY A 26 43.25 0.98 6.83
C GLY A 26 42.44 -0.19 7.39
N GLY A 27 42.40 -0.29 8.73
CA GLY A 27 41.38 -1.02 9.40
C GLY A 27 40.09 -0.31 9.04
N GLY A 28 39.40 -0.79 8.01
CA GLY A 28 38.05 -0.38 7.73
C GLY A 28 37.25 -0.64 9.01
N THR A 29 36.85 0.42 9.67
CA THR A 29 35.84 0.33 10.72
C THR A 29 34.66 -0.33 10.03
N ALA A 30 34.31 -1.56 10.44
CA ALA A 30 33.11 -2.22 9.99
C ALA A 30 31.98 -1.21 10.24
N GLN A 31 31.45 -0.65 9.18
CA GLN A 31 30.35 0.29 9.28
C GLN A 31 29.18 -0.51 9.83
N ALA A 32 28.64 -0.10 10.98
CA ALA A 32 27.49 -0.76 11.56
C ALA A 32 26.36 -0.77 10.53
N ALA A 33 25.63 -1.90 10.44
CA ALA A 33 24.49 -2.02 9.54
C ALA A 33 23.54 -0.83 9.72
N THR A 34 23.07 -0.27 8.63
CA THR A 34 22.12 0.85 8.64
C THR A 34 20.79 0.35 9.18
N PRO A 35 20.23 0.96 10.24
CA PRO A 35 18.90 0.60 10.72
C PRO A 35 17.87 0.76 9.61
N LEU A 36 16.85 -0.10 9.61
CA LEU A 36 15.70 0.04 8.70
C LEU A 36 14.99 1.38 8.97
N PRO A 37 14.37 1.99 7.94
CA PRO A 37 13.56 3.18 8.15
C PRO A 37 12.31 2.86 8.98
N ASN A 38 11.70 3.89 9.59
CA ASN A 38 10.53 3.72 10.46
C ASN A 38 9.31 3.12 9.73
N ARG A 39 9.27 3.23 8.41
CA ARG A 39 8.27 2.59 7.55
C ARG A 39 9.00 1.82 6.47
N VAL A 40 8.65 0.54 6.32
CA VAL A 40 9.32 -0.39 5.42
C VAL A 40 8.28 -1.15 4.59
N PHE A 41 8.40 -1.08 3.27
CA PHE A 41 7.81 -2.07 2.39
C PHE A 41 8.83 -3.18 2.16
N ALA A 42 8.50 -4.40 2.57
CA ALA A 42 9.39 -5.55 2.50
C ALA A 42 8.59 -6.82 2.16
N PRO A 43 8.23 -7.03 0.87
CA PRO A 43 7.51 -8.23 0.46
C PRO A 43 8.36 -9.48 0.70
N TYR A 44 7.69 -10.61 0.92
CA TYR A 44 8.36 -11.89 1.05
C TYR A 44 9.01 -12.30 -0.28
N PHE A 45 10.24 -12.78 -0.19
CA PHE A 45 11.01 -13.38 -1.28
C PHE A 45 11.21 -14.86 -1.00
N GLU A 46 10.81 -15.72 -1.92
CA GLU A 46 10.89 -17.16 -1.82
C GLU A 46 12.31 -17.64 -2.20
N ALA A 47 13.11 -17.98 -1.20
CA ALA A 47 14.54 -18.29 -1.36
C ALA A 47 14.82 -19.58 -2.15
N TRP A 48 13.82 -20.44 -2.39
CA TRP A 48 13.96 -21.72 -3.08
C TRP A 48 13.75 -21.66 -4.60
N THR A 49 13.35 -20.51 -5.15
CA THR A 49 13.02 -20.37 -6.58
C THR A 49 14.26 -20.30 -7.49
N GLY A 50 15.45 -20.09 -6.90
CA GLY A 50 16.70 -19.93 -7.65
C GLY A 50 16.89 -18.57 -8.29
N GLU A 51 15.99 -17.62 -8.04
CA GLU A 51 16.06 -16.24 -8.52
C GLU A 51 17.00 -15.38 -7.65
N SER A 52 17.46 -14.26 -8.20
CA SER A 52 18.27 -13.30 -7.46
C SER A 52 17.39 -12.29 -6.73
N PRO A 53 17.45 -12.21 -5.38
CA PRO A 53 16.70 -11.20 -4.63
C PRO A 53 17.11 -9.78 -5.03
N ALA A 54 18.37 -9.52 -5.35
CA ALA A 54 18.81 -8.20 -5.82
C ALA A 54 18.25 -7.83 -7.20
N ALA A 55 18.06 -8.82 -8.08
CA ALA A 55 17.47 -8.59 -9.39
C ALA A 55 15.97 -8.28 -9.28
N LEU A 56 15.22 -9.08 -8.49
CA LEU A 56 13.79 -8.85 -8.30
C LEU A 56 13.53 -7.55 -7.52
N SER A 57 14.33 -7.23 -6.51
CA SER A 57 14.29 -5.94 -5.81
C SER A 57 14.45 -4.75 -6.77
N ALA A 58 15.40 -4.84 -7.72
CA ALA A 58 15.63 -3.78 -8.70
C ALA A 58 14.46 -3.63 -9.69
N GLN A 59 13.84 -4.73 -10.10
CA GLN A 59 12.72 -4.74 -11.06
C GLN A 59 11.41 -4.27 -10.43
N SER A 60 11.11 -4.72 -9.22
CA SER A 60 9.87 -4.40 -8.50
C SER A 60 9.88 -3.04 -7.81
N GLY A 61 11.07 -2.46 -7.57
CA GLY A 61 11.24 -1.26 -6.76
C GLY A 61 11.17 -1.50 -5.24
N ALA A 62 10.99 -2.75 -4.79
CA ALA A 62 11.02 -3.13 -3.38
C ALA A 62 12.47 -3.07 -2.87
N LYS A 63 12.82 -2.03 -2.14
CA LYS A 63 14.18 -1.82 -1.61
C LYS A 63 14.55 -2.82 -0.51
N HIS A 64 13.55 -3.30 0.23
CA HIS A 64 13.73 -4.26 1.31
C HIS A 64 12.92 -5.52 0.98
N LEU A 65 13.44 -6.69 1.38
CA LEU A 65 12.77 -7.97 1.18
C LEU A 65 12.77 -8.75 2.50
N THR A 66 11.63 -9.40 2.82
CA THR A 66 11.58 -10.43 3.86
C THR A 66 11.94 -11.75 3.19
N MET A 67 13.05 -12.36 3.58
CA MET A 67 13.55 -13.56 2.91
C MET A 67 13.04 -14.84 3.59
N ALA A 68 12.18 -15.58 2.91
CA ALA A 68 11.53 -16.81 3.34
C ALA A 68 12.30 -18.04 2.85
N PHE A 69 12.57 -19.05 3.64
CA PHE A 69 12.57 -19.11 5.08
C PHE A 69 13.84 -19.80 5.60
N LEU A 70 14.22 -19.51 6.82
CA LEU A 70 15.30 -20.22 7.53
C LEU A 70 14.68 -21.27 8.46
N GLN A 71 15.06 -22.54 8.28
CA GLN A 71 14.62 -23.67 9.08
C GLN A 71 15.71 -24.72 9.16
N THR A 72 15.60 -25.67 10.09
CA THR A 72 16.53 -26.77 10.18
C THR A 72 16.22 -27.83 9.13
N ALA A 73 17.23 -28.55 8.63
CA ALA A 73 17.02 -29.61 7.65
C ALA A 73 16.26 -30.83 8.22
N THR A 74 16.34 -31.04 9.52
CA THR A 74 15.66 -32.16 10.21
C THR A 74 15.30 -31.75 11.64
N LYS A 75 14.18 -32.26 12.15
CA LYS A 75 13.78 -32.11 13.56
C LYS A 75 14.87 -32.61 14.50
N GLY A 76 15.14 -31.87 15.57
CA GLY A 76 16.20 -32.15 16.55
C GLY A 76 17.54 -31.46 16.19
N SER A 77 17.68 -30.88 15.01
CA SER A 77 18.85 -30.10 14.61
C SER A 77 18.79 -28.68 15.20
N CYS A 78 19.97 -28.08 15.41
CA CYS A 78 20.12 -26.67 15.80
C CYS A 78 20.81 -25.84 14.68
N THR A 79 20.94 -26.39 13.49
CA THR A 79 21.61 -25.73 12.37
C THR A 79 20.58 -25.40 11.30
N PRO A 80 20.21 -24.12 11.14
CA PRO A 80 19.30 -23.71 10.08
C PRO A 80 19.99 -23.55 8.73
N TYR A 81 19.21 -23.71 7.69
CA TYR A 81 19.54 -23.52 6.29
C TYR A 81 18.39 -22.76 5.61
N TRP A 82 18.65 -22.09 4.51
CA TRP A 82 17.59 -21.57 3.66
C TRP A 82 16.73 -22.74 3.15
N ASN A 83 15.43 -22.63 3.34
CA ASN A 83 14.42 -23.64 3.01
C ASN A 83 14.71 -25.06 3.61
N GLY A 84 15.52 -25.16 4.68
CA GLY A 84 15.96 -26.44 5.23
C GLY A 84 16.91 -27.22 4.31
N ASP A 85 17.36 -26.65 3.21
CA ASP A 85 18.24 -27.29 2.24
C ASP A 85 19.71 -27.15 2.64
N THR A 86 20.35 -28.29 2.91
CA THR A 86 21.76 -28.35 3.33
C THR A 86 22.73 -27.80 2.27
N SER A 87 22.32 -27.70 1.02
CA SER A 87 23.10 -27.06 -0.05
C SER A 87 23.02 -25.54 -0.01
N MET A 88 22.11 -24.96 0.79
CA MET A 88 21.90 -23.53 0.97
C MET A 88 22.23 -23.06 2.40
N PRO A 89 23.50 -23.18 2.84
CA PRO A 89 23.88 -22.80 4.20
C PRO A 89 23.82 -21.29 4.42
N ILE A 90 23.69 -20.87 5.69
CA ILE A 90 23.90 -19.47 6.08
C ILE A 90 25.39 -19.15 5.94
N ALA A 91 25.74 -18.60 4.77
CA ALA A 91 27.11 -18.26 4.39
C ALA A 91 27.11 -17.10 3.37
N ALA A 92 28.22 -16.37 3.28
CA ALA A 92 28.36 -15.29 2.30
C ALA A 92 28.22 -15.76 0.84
N ALA A 93 28.47 -17.04 0.56
CA ALA A 93 28.27 -17.63 -0.76
C ALA A 93 26.79 -17.84 -1.12
N THR A 94 25.90 -17.87 -0.12
CA THR A 94 24.45 -17.99 -0.30
C THR A 94 23.81 -16.64 -0.07
N PHE A 95 23.30 -15.99 -1.10
CA PHE A 95 22.69 -14.65 -1.12
C PHE A 95 23.59 -13.48 -0.67
N GLY A 96 24.80 -13.69 -0.15
CA GLY A 96 25.60 -12.58 0.39
C GLY A 96 25.98 -11.52 -0.64
N ALA A 97 26.19 -11.87 -1.90
CA ALA A 97 26.45 -10.93 -3.00
C ALA A 97 25.20 -10.10 -3.33
N ASP A 98 24.03 -10.74 -3.39
CA ASP A 98 22.76 -10.08 -3.63
C ASP A 98 22.43 -9.10 -2.51
N ILE A 99 22.53 -9.54 -1.25
CA ILE A 99 22.25 -8.72 -0.07
C ILE A 99 23.17 -7.49 -0.04
N LYS A 100 24.46 -7.65 -0.29
CA LYS A 100 25.39 -6.51 -0.40
C LYS A 100 25.02 -5.55 -1.54
N THR A 101 24.54 -6.09 -2.65
CA THR A 101 24.07 -5.28 -3.78
C THR A 101 22.84 -4.47 -3.39
N MET A 102 21.89 -5.04 -2.64
CA MET A 102 20.72 -4.35 -2.13
C MET A 102 21.13 -3.27 -1.11
N GLN A 103 22.00 -3.61 -0.15
CA GLN A 103 22.51 -2.69 0.86
C GLN A 103 23.25 -1.50 0.23
N ALA A 104 24.05 -1.73 -0.81
CA ALA A 104 24.73 -0.67 -1.56
C ALA A 104 23.75 0.29 -2.28
N ARG A 105 22.52 -0.14 -2.56
CA ARG A 105 21.45 0.68 -3.13
C ARG A 105 20.55 1.34 -2.07
N GLY A 106 20.90 1.23 -0.78
CA GLY A 106 20.14 1.76 0.34
C GLY A 106 18.90 0.92 0.72
N GLY A 107 18.90 -0.36 0.32
CA GLY A 107 17.94 -1.38 0.75
C GLY A 107 18.54 -2.29 1.81
N ASP A 108 17.83 -3.34 2.18
CA ASP A 108 18.30 -4.42 3.05
C ASP A 108 17.38 -5.64 2.96
N VAL A 109 17.72 -6.70 3.67
CA VAL A 109 16.87 -7.88 3.82
C VAL A 109 16.49 -8.11 5.29
N ILE A 110 15.35 -8.77 5.49
CA ILE A 110 14.84 -9.23 6.78
C ILE A 110 14.77 -10.75 6.69
N PRO A 111 15.79 -11.50 7.15
CA PRO A 111 15.72 -12.96 7.16
C PRO A 111 14.60 -13.45 8.07
N SER A 112 13.72 -14.32 7.55
CA SER A 112 12.58 -14.87 8.25
C SER A 112 12.82 -16.33 8.63
N PHE A 113 12.53 -16.67 9.88
CA PHE A 113 12.62 -18.03 10.45
C PHE A 113 11.21 -18.59 10.63
N GLY A 114 10.98 -19.84 10.22
CA GLY A 114 9.71 -20.52 10.37
C GLY A 114 9.00 -20.71 9.03
N GLY A 115 7.73 -20.33 8.97
CA GLY A 115 6.82 -20.52 7.85
C GLY A 115 6.13 -21.88 7.89
N TYR A 116 5.03 -22.02 7.15
CA TYR A 116 4.12 -23.18 7.21
C TYR A 116 4.81 -24.54 7.21
N THR A 117 5.76 -24.75 6.28
CA THR A 117 6.47 -26.05 6.17
C THR A 117 7.34 -26.33 7.40
N ALA A 118 8.06 -25.32 7.92
CA ALA A 118 8.90 -25.50 9.09
C ALA A 118 8.06 -25.83 10.34
N ASP A 119 6.94 -25.18 10.46
CA ASP A 119 6.06 -25.25 11.63
C ASP A 119 5.27 -26.55 11.66
N THR A 120 4.82 -27.06 10.50
CA THR A 120 4.14 -28.38 10.39
C THR A 120 5.08 -29.57 10.54
N THR A 121 6.36 -29.41 10.15
CA THR A 121 7.35 -30.50 10.24
C THR A 121 8.17 -30.47 11.53
N GLY A 122 8.03 -29.43 12.35
CA GLY A 122 8.81 -29.21 13.58
C GLY A 122 10.29 -28.93 13.29
N THR A 123 10.57 -28.30 12.15
CA THR A 123 11.90 -27.82 11.74
C THR A 123 12.09 -26.32 11.94
N GLU A 124 11.08 -25.59 12.44
CA GLU A 124 11.31 -24.28 13.03
C GLU A 124 12.39 -24.39 14.09
N ILE A 125 13.38 -23.49 14.12
CA ILE A 125 14.60 -23.72 14.89
C ILE A 125 14.35 -23.87 16.39
N ALA A 126 13.40 -23.17 17.00
CA ALA A 126 13.10 -23.28 18.42
C ALA A 126 12.24 -24.49 18.76
N ASP A 127 11.53 -25.07 17.78
CA ASP A 127 10.83 -26.33 17.91
C ASP A 127 11.75 -27.52 17.72
N SER A 128 12.70 -27.38 16.81
CA SER A 128 13.71 -28.38 16.48
C SER A 128 14.81 -28.48 17.55
N CYS A 129 15.34 -27.34 17.99
CA CYS A 129 16.50 -27.26 18.90
C CYS A 129 16.06 -26.99 20.35
N ALA A 130 16.48 -27.86 21.28
CA ALA A 130 16.15 -27.68 22.70
C ALA A 130 17.09 -26.70 23.46
N ASP A 131 18.19 -26.27 22.86
CA ASP A 131 19.22 -25.45 23.49
C ASP A 131 19.07 -23.98 23.11
N VAL A 132 18.64 -23.16 24.06
CA VAL A 132 18.43 -21.70 23.88
C VAL A 132 19.71 -20.99 23.42
N GLY A 133 20.89 -21.41 23.93
CA GLY A 133 22.17 -20.81 23.54
C GLY A 133 22.55 -21.09 22.09
N ARG A 134 22.26 -22.29 21.60
CA ARG A 134 22.47 -22.66 20.19
C ARG A 134 21.48 -21.98 19.26
N ILE A 135 20.21 -21.81 19.67
CA ILE A 135 19.21 -21.03 18.91
C ILE A 135 19.71 -19.58 18.79
N ALA A 136 20.10 -18.94 19.90
CA ALA A 136 20.62 -17.57 19.89
C ALA A 136 21.90 -17.45 19.03
N ALA A 137 22.77 -18.47 19.02
CA ALA A 137 23.96 -18.51 18.18
C ALA A 137 23.61 -18.61 16.68
N ALA A 138 22.55 -19.37 16.33
CA ALA A 138 22.06 -19.47 14.95
C ALA A 138 21.50 -18.12 14.46
N TYR A 139 20.70 -17.44 15.26
CA TYR A 139 20.23 -16.09 14.95
C TYR A 139 21.40 -15.11 14.78
N GLN A 140 22.37 -15.15 15.70
CA GLN A 140 23.57 -14.30 15.62
C GLN A 140 24.38 -14.57 14.34
N LYS A 141 24.47 -15.83 13.91
CA LYS A 141 25.14 -16.18 12.66
C LYS A 141 24.52 -15.52 11.44
N VAL A 142 23.18 -15.48 11.35
CA VAL A 142 22.47 -14.78 10.26
C VAL A 142 22.80 -13.29 10.27
N ILE A 143 22.66 -12.65 11.44
CA ILE A 143 22.96 -11.23 11.62
C ILE A 143 24.39 -10.88 11.18
N THR A 144 25.36 -11.69 11.61
CA THR A 144 26.79 -11.42 11.32
C THR A 144 27.17 -11.78 9.89
N THR A 145 26.53 -12.79 9.28
CA THR A 145 26.83 -13.21 7.91
C THR A 145 26.33 -12.19 6.88
N TYR A 146 25.13 -11.64 7.10
CA TYR A 146 24.44 -10.77 6.15
C TYR A 146 24.43 -9.30 6.57
N ASP A 147 24.91 -8.99 7.77
CA ASP A 147 24.94 -7.64 8.36
C ASP A 147 23.57 -6.97 8.39
N VAL A 148 22.55 -7.69 8.84
CA VAL A 148 21.17 -7.24 8.95
C VAL A 148 20.84 -6.70 10.33
N THR A 149 19.79 -5.85 10.41
CA THR A 149 19.36 -5.22 11.67
C THR A 149 18.00 -5.69 12.16
N ARG A 150 17.26 -6.48 11.36
CA ARG A 150 15.98 -7.10 11.76
C ARG A 150 15.97 -8.56 11.40
N LEU A 151 15.42 -9.39 12.29
CA LEU A 151 15.00 -10.76 12.00
C LEU A 151 13.50 -10.85 12.12
N ASP A 152 12.89 -11.65 11.27
CA ASP A 152 11.49 -12.01 11.33
C ASP A 152 11.31 -13.42 11.86
N MET A 153 10.23 -13.64 12.62
CA MET A 153 9.80 -14.93 13.17
C MET A 153 8.40 -15.20 12.66
N ASP A 154 8.31 -15.99 11.62
CA ASP A 154 7.06 -16.38 10.97
C ASP A 154 6.57 -17.67 11.62
N ILE A 155 5.56 -17.55 12.51
CA ILE A 155 5.13 -18.60 13.41
C ILE A 155 3.68 -18.93 13.16
N GLU A 156 3.47 -20.16 12.73
CA GLU A 156 2.19 -20.63 12.26
C GLU A 156 1.81 -21.98 12.91
N VAL A 157 0.65 -22.48 12.58
CA VAL A 157 0.12 -23.84 12.87
C VAL A 157 0.66 -24.50 14.14
N ASP A 158 1.37 -25.62 14.03
CA ASP A 158 1.83 -26.42 15.18
C ASP A 158 2.81 -25.68 16.09
N SER A 159 3.59 -24.72 15.55
CA SER A 159 4.52 -23.91 16.33
C SER A 159 3.82 -22.93 17.27
N LEU A 160 2.59 -22.53 16.95
CA LEU A 160 1.74 -21.71 17.83
C LEU A 160 1.23 -22.50 19.06
N ASP A 161 1.14 -23.81 18.95
CA ASP A 161 0.72 -24.68 20.05
C ASP A 161 1.89 -25.26 20.85
N ASN A 162 3.13 -25.11 20.35
CA ASN A 162 4.35 -25.55 21.04
C ASN A 162 4.81 -24.54 22.08
N SER A 163 4.22 -24.54 23.25
CA SER A 163 4.57 -23.61 24.35
C SER A 163 6.05 -23.65 24.74
N ALA A 164 6.70 -24.83 24.66
CA ALA A 164 8.12 -24.98 24.94
C ALA A 164 9.00 -24.37 23.84
N GLY A 165 8.61 -24.47 22.58
CA GLY A 165 9.22 -23.80 21.43
C GLY A 165 9.10 -22.28 21.55
N ILE A 166 7.90 -21.79 21.83
CA ILE A 166 7.64 -20.36 22.08
C ILE A 166 8.55 -19.81 23.19
N ASP A 167 8.67 -20.52 24.30
CA ASP A 167 9.48 -20.07 25.43
C ASP A 167 10.99 -20.06 25.10
N ARG A 168 11.49 -21.10 24.40
CA ARG A 168 12.88 -21.15 23.93
C ARG A 168 13.20 -20.03 22.95
N ARG A 169 12.30 -19.76 21.99
CA ARG A 169 12.46 -18.70 20.99
C ARG A 169 12.60 -17.34 21.67
N ASN A 170 11.67 -17.00 22.56
CA ASN A 170 11.69 -15.73 23.28
C ASN A 170 12.90 -15.58 24.19
N LYS A 171 13.34 -16.64 24.88
CA LYS A 171 14.61 -16.64 25.65
C LYS A 171 15.82 -16.43 24.75
N ALA A 172 15.87 -17.09 23.59
CA ALA A 172 16.97 -16.89 22.64
C ALA A 172 17.00 -15.48 22.06
N ILE A 173 15.84 -14.90 21.75
CA ILE A 173 15.69 -13.50 21.33
C ILE A 173 16.23 -12.56 22.42
N LYS A 174 15.85 -12.78 23.69
CA LYS A 174 16.36 -11.95 24.80
C LYS A 174 17.89 -12.01 24.90
N VAL A 175 18.48 -13.19 24.83
CA VAL A 175 19.94 -13.36 24.82
C VAL A 175 20.58 -12.60 23.65
N LEU A 176 19.98 -12.66 22.48
CA LEU A 176 20.45 -11.98 21.29
C LEU A 176 20.39 -10.45 21.43
N GLN A 177 19.30 -9.93 21.95
CA GLN A 177 19.10 -8.50 22.19
C GLN A 177 20.06 -7.95 23.23
N ASP A 178 20.36 -8.71 24.29
CA ASP A 178 21.37 -8.33 25.30
C ASP A 178 22.77 -8.25 24.68
N ARG A 179 23.13 -9.18 23.81
CA ARG A 179 24.41 -9.14 23.07
C ARG A 179 24.48 -7.94 22.12
N ALA A 180 23.39 -7.67 21.40
CA ALA A 180 23.31 -6.51 20.51
C ALA A 180 23.48 -5.20 21.29
N ALA A 181 22.78 -5.05 22.41
CA ALA A 181 22.88 -3.87 23.27
C ALA A 181 24.30 -3.71 23.84
N ALA A 182 24.94 -4.80 24.29
CA ALA A 182 26.31 -4.78 24.81
C ALA A 182 27.36 -4.37 23.75
N SER A 183 27.05 -4.63 22.45
CA SER A 183 27.92 -4.25 21.33
C SER A 183 27.52 -2.93 20.66
N GLY A 184 26.51 -2.22 21.15
CA GLY A 184 25.99 -0.99 20.57
C GLY A 184 25.32 -1.20 19.21
N ARG A 185 24.94 -2.43 18.88
CA ARG A 185 24.29 -2.77 17.61
C ARG A 185 22.76 -2.63 17.73
N THR A 186 22.13 -2.01 16.75
CA THR A 186 20.69 -2.05 16.59
C THR A 186 20.24 -3.45 16.14
N LEU A 187 19.23 -3.99 16.81
CA LEU A 187 18.56 -5.23 16.43
C LEU A 187 17.07 -5.10 16.70
N GLU A 188 16.28 -5.37 15.70
CA GLU A 188 14.83 -5.44 15.77
C GLU A 188 14.34 -6.88 15.55
N ILE A 189 13.22 -7.21 16.16
CA ILE A 189 12.53 -8.50 15.99
C ILE A 189 11.10 -8.22 15.54
N SER A 190 10.72 -8.79 14.41
CA SER A 190 9.33 -8.92 14.01
C SER A 190 8.81 -10.34 14.26
N TYR A 191 7.54 -10.44 14.60
CA TYR A 191 6.76 -11.66 14.59
C TYR A 191 5.71 -11.57 13.50
N THR A 192 5.73 -12.46 12.53
CA THR A 192 4.67 -12.67 11.55
C THR A 192 3.75 -13.76 12.07
N LEU A 193 2.46 -13.44 12.21
CA LEU A 193 1.49 -14.29 12.89
C LEU A 193 0.16 -14.34 12.13
N PRO A 194 -0.47 -15.52 12.02
CA PRO A 194 -1.85 -15.63 11.52
C PRO A 194 -2.81 -14.79 12.37
N THR A 195 -3.80 -14.23 11.73
CA THR A 195 -4.79 -13.38 12.39
C THR A 195 -6.21 -13.79 12.02
N THR A 196 -7.16 -13.30 12.79
CA THR A 196 -8.58 -13.27 12.44
C THR A 196 -8.93 -11.86 11.97
N THR A 197 -10.12 -11.68 11.41
CA THR A 197 -10.63 -10.34 11.08
C THR A 197 -10.71 -9.40 12.30
N GLY A 198 -10.59 -9.92 13.52
CA GLY A 198 -10.63 -9.15 14.79
C GLY A 198 -9.27 -8.97 15.48
N GLY A 199 -8.16 -9.34 14.87
CA GLY A 199 -6.80 -9.33 15.43
C GLY A 199 -6.27 -10.73 15.71
N LEU A 200 -5.18 -10.86 16.48
CA LEU A 200 -4.57 -12.15 16.79
C LEU A 200 -5.54 -13.07 17.54
N ALA A 201 -5.56 -14.34 17.15
CA ALA A 201 -6.16 -15.40 17.95
C ALA A 201 -5.40 -15.58 19.29
N SER A 202 -5.95 -16.40 20.18
CA SER A 202 -5.37 -16.63 21.52
C SER A 202 -3.96 -17.23 21.46
N SER A 203 -3.66 -18.07 20.48
CA SER A 203 -2.35 -18.69 20.25
C SER A 203 -1.29 -17.65 19.86
N GLY A 204 -1.56 -16.81 18.87
CA GLY A 204 -0.66 -15.72 18.49
C GLY A 204 -0.44 -14.71 19.64
N LEU A 205 -1.51 -14.40 20.39
CA LEU A 205 -1.40 -13.53 21.57
C LEU A 205 -0.56 -14.19 22.69
N ALA A 206 -0.55 -15.52 22.80
CA ALA A 206 0.28 -16.24 23.77
C ALA A 206 1.78 -16.08 23.46
N VAL A 207 2.18 -16.06 22.18
CA VAL A 207 3.56 -15.78 21.76
C VAL A 207 4.04 -14.43 22.31
N LEU A 208 3.22 -13.38 22.12
CA LEU A 208 3.56 -12.02 22.59
C LEU A 208 3.57 -11.91 24.12
N LYS A 209 2.63 -12.56 24.81
CA LYS A 209 2.62 -12.63 26.28
C LYS A 209 3.86 -13.32 26.82
N ASN A 210 4.29 -14.40 26.18
CA ASN A 210 5.52 -15.10 26.58
C ASN A 210 6.78 -14.24 26.29
N ALA A 211 6.80 -13.47 25.19
CA ALA A 211 7.87 -12.52 24.92
C ALA A 211 7.99 -11.48 26.04
N VAL A 212 6.90 -10.88 26.44
CA VAL A 212 6.84 -9.93 27.56
C VAL A 212 7.33 -10.58 28.86
N ALA A 213 6.88 -11.80 29.16
CA ALA A 213 7.27 -12.54 30.37
C ALA A 213 8.78 -12.85 30.41
N ASN A 214 9.39 -13.11 29.27
CA ASN A 214 10.83 -13.36 29.13
C ASN A 214 11.67 -12.08 28.95
N GLY A 215 11.04 -10.89 28.92
CA GLY A 215 11.74 -9.62 28.66
C GLY A 215 12.30 -9.51 27.24
N ALA A 216 11.83 -10.32 26.31
CA ALA A 216 12.16 -10.21 24.90
C ALA A 216 11.36 -9.05 24.28
N ARG A 217 12.06 -8.10 23.65
CA ARG A 217 11.41 -6.98 22.97
C ARG A 217 10.88 -7.44 21.61
N VAL A 218 9.63 -7.15 21.35
CA VAL A 218 9.01 -7.28 20.03
C VAL A 218 8.89 -5.89 19.45
N ASP A 219 9.51 -5.67 18.30
CA ASP A 219 9.53 -4.36 17.65
C ASP A 219 8.37 -4.22 16.67
N VAL A 220 8.03 -5.30 15.95
CA VAL A 220 6.92 -5.35 15.00
C VAL A 220 6.13 -6.64 15.20
N VAL A 221 4.81 -6.52 15.16
CA VAL A 221 3.88 -7.65 15.02
C VAL A 221 3.24 -7.52 13.65
N ASN A 222 3.62 -8.39 12.74
CA ASN A 222 3.21 -8.42 11.36
C ASN A 222 2.04 -9.39 11.21
N LEU A 223 0.86 -8.88 10.82
CA LEU A 223 -0.34 -9.68 10.67
C LEU A 223 -0.40 -10.30 9.26
N MET A 224 -0.69 -11.59 9.20
CA MET A 224 -1.09 -12.27 7.96
C MET A 224 -2.59 -12.00 7.76
N THR A 225 -2.93 -11.00 6.95
CA THR A 225 -4.31 -10.53 6.75
C THR A 225 -4.96 -11.21 5.55
N PHE A 226 -4.90 -12.54 5.54
CA PHE A 226 -5.42 -13.46 4.53
C PHE A 226 -5.64 -14.83 5.17
N ASP A 227 -6.20 -15.80 4.44
CA ASP A 227 -6.47 -17.16 4.89
C ASP A 227 -7.30 -17.21 6.18
N TYR A 228 -8.40 -16.47 6.22
CA TYR A 228 -9.29 -16.45 7.40
C TYR A 228 -10.07 -17.75 7.59
N TYR A 229 -10.31 -18.51 6.51
CA TYR A 229 -10.97 -19.81 6.50
C TYR A 229 -12.34 -19.86 7.19
N ASP A 230 -13.08 -18.75 7.18
CA ASP A 230 -14.39 -18.64 7.83
C ASP A 230 -15.59 -18.87 6.89
N ASN A 231 -15.34 -19.20 5.63
CA ASN A 231 -16.31 -19.42 4.56
C ASN A 231 -17.15 -18.17 4.20
N ALA A 232 -16.67 -16.98 4.52
CA ALA A 232 -17.30 -15.72 4.12
C ALA A 232 -16.62 -15.15 2.85
N VAL A 233 -17.30 -14.22 2.20
CA VAL A 233 -16.68 -13.36 1.17
C VAL A 233 -16.17 -12.11 1.85
N HIS A 234 -14.91 -11.79 1.64
CA HIS A 234 -14.18 -10.74 2.33
C HIS A 234 -14.00 -9.47 1.49
N ASP A 235 -14.14 -8.31 2.13
CA ASP A 235 -13.50 -7.07 1.69
C ASP A 235 -12.13 -7.01 2.36
N MET A 236 -11.10 -7.54 1.68
CA MET A 236 -9.78 -7.72 2.23
C MET A 236 -9.19 -6.43 2.81
N SER A 237 -9.45 -5.26 2.18
CA SER A 237 -8.96 -3.99 2.72
C SER A 237 -9.62 -3.58 4.03
N LYS A 238 -10.90 -3.86 4.20
CA LYS A 238 -11.65 -3.58 5.43
C LYS A 238 -11.27 -4.53 6.54
N ASP A 239 -11.10 -5.80 6.22
CA ASP A 239 -10.76 -6.84 7.19
C ASP A 239 -9.32 -6.66 7.69
N THR A 240 -8.38 -6.28 6.83
CA THR A 240 -7.03 -5.83 7.21
C THR A 240 -7.08 -4.69 8.23
N GLN A 241 -7.87 -3.64 7.97
CA GLN A 241 -8.00 -2.51 8.88
C GLN A 241 -8.62 -2.92 10.22
N THR A 242 -9.61 -3.83 10.20
CA THR A 242 -10.29 -4.32 11.40
C THR A 242 -9.36 -5.22 12.22
N ALA A 243 -8.63 -6.13 11.57
CA ALA A 243 -7.63 -6.98 12.21
C ALA A 243 -6.51 -6.15 12.87
N ALA A 244 -5.99 -5.16 12.17
CA ALA A 244 -4.98 -4.26 12.72
C ALA A 244 -5.49 -3.41 13.90
N GLN A 245 -6.74 -2.96 13.86
CA GLN A 245 -7.36 -2.29 15.01
C GLN A 245 -7.50 -3.24 16.19
N GLY A 246 -7.84 -4.52 15.95
CA GLY A 246 -7.86 -5.58 16.94
C GLY A 246 -6.50 -5.78 17.58
N LEU A 247 -5.45 -5.91 16.79
CA LEU A 247 -4.08 -6.01 17.27
C LEU A 247 -3.66 -4.76 18.07
N TYR A 248 -3.98 -3.55 17.59
CA TYR A 248 -3.74 -2.32 18.35
C TYR A 248 -4.33 -2.39 19.77
N ASN A 249 -5.58 -2.84 19.89
CA ASN A 249 -6.25 -2.98 21.19
C ASN A 249 -5.60 -4.06 22.07
N GLN A 250 -5.06 -5.11 21.47
CA GLN A 250 -4.32 -6.17 22.16
C GLN A 250 -2.94 -5.66 22.65
N LEU A 251 -2.21 -4.95 21.79
CA LEU A 251 -0.92 -4.33 22.12
C LEU A 251 -1.07 -3.26 23.22
N ALA A 252 -2.14 -2.46 23.21
CA ALA A 252 -2.40 -1.47 24.24
C ALA A 252 -2.55 -2.12 25.64
N LYS A 253 -3.08 -3.35 25.72
CA LYS A 253 -3.17 -4.12 26.97
C LYS A 253 -1.81 -4.71 27.38
N LEU A 254 -0.99 -5.14 26.41
CA LEU A 254 0.33 -5.71 26.67
C LEU A 254 1.38 -4.65 27.01
N TYR A 255 1.28 -3.46 26.43
CA TYR A 255 2.23 -2.36 26.55
C TYR A 255 1.54 -1.06 26.98
N PRO A 256 0.94 -1.00 28.19
CA PRO A 256 0.10 0.13 28.60
C PRO A 256 0.85 1.46 28.75
N ALA A 257 2.18 1.43 28.79
CA ALA A 257 3.01 2.63 28.84
C ALA A 257 3.30 3.26 27.47
N LYS A 258 2.96 2.57 26.36
CA LYS A 258 3.20 3.09 25.01
C LYS A 258 2.09 4.06 24.59
N THR A 259 2.48 5.11 23.87
CA THR A 259 1.52 6.03 23.23
C THR A 259 0.82 5.36 22.04
N ALA A 260 -0.29 5.96 21.59
CA ALA A 260 -1.02 5.47 20.41
C ALA A 260 -0.11 5.36 19.16
N ALA A 261 0.72 6.39 18.91
CA ALA A 261 1.66 6.37 17.78
C ALA A 261 2.71 5.25 17.91
N GLN A 262 3.21 4.99 19.12
CA GLN A 262 4.15 3.89 19.35
C GLN A 262 3.49 2.52 19.15
N LEU A 263 2.21 2.36 19.50
CA LEU A 263 1.47 1.11 19.30
C LEU A 263 1.21 0.86 17.81
N TRP A 264 0.76 1.87 17.06
CA TRP A 264 0.62 1.77 15.61
C TRP A 264 1.95 1.48 14.91
N GLY A 265 3.04 2.09 15.39
CA GLY A 265 4.41 1.83 14.91
C GLY A 265 4.96 0.44 15.26
N MET A 266 4.25 -0.39 16.02
CA MET A 266 4.57 -1.80 16.25
C MET A 266 3.80 -2.74 15.30
N ILE A 267 2.92 -2.25 14.46
CA ILE A 267 2.08 -3.08 13.59
C ILE A 267 2.70 -3.17 12.20
N GLY A 268 2.81 -4.38 11.67
CA GLY A 268 3.05 -4.71 10.28
C GLY A 268 1.83 -5.40 9.68
N ILE A 269 1.71 -5.33 8.36
CA ILE A 269 0.68 -5.97 7.56
C ILE A 269 1.35 -6.77 6.44
N THR A 270 0.99 -8.03 6.33
CA THR A 270 1.32 -8.88 5.19
C THR A 270 0.02 -9.34 4.55
N GLU A 271 -0.14 -9.05 3.26
CA GLU A 271 -1.27 -9.51 2.44
C GLU A 271 -0.87 -10.72 1.60
N MET A 272 -1.81 -11.53 1.15
CA MET A 272 -1.57 -12.46 0.05
C MET A 272 -2.17 -11.86 -1.22
N ILE A 273 -1.31 -11.45 -2.16
CA ILE A 273 -1.75 -10.69 -3.33
C ILE A 273 -2.47 -11.57 -4.36
N GLY A 274 -3.61 -11.07 -4.85
CA GLY A 274 -4.49 -11.84 -5.74
C GLY A 274 -5.34 -12.83 -4.96
N VAL A 275 -5.50 -14.03 -5.52
CA VAL A 275 -6.24 -15.15 -4.90
C VAL A 275 -5.36 -15.82 -3.86
N ASP A 276 -5.82 -15.97 -2.61
CA ASP A 276 -5.11 -16.67 -1.55
C ASP A 276 -5.42 -18.17 -1.50
N ASP A 277 -4.90 -18.89 -0.49
CA ASP A 277 -5.07 -20.34 -0.39
C ASP A 277 -6.50 -20.77 -0.04
N PHE A 278 -7.30 -19.89 0.55
CA PHE A 278 -8.74 -20.12 0.74
C PHE A 278 -9.52 -20.01 -0.59
N GLY A 279 -9.02 -19.21 -1.53
CA GLY A 279 -9.55 -19.09 -2.88
C GLY A 279 -10.25 -17.75 -3.16
N PRO A 280 -11.15 -17.69 -4.17
CA PRO A 280 -11.69 -16.43 -4.70
C PRO A 280 -12.48 -15.58 -3.70
N ALA A 281 -12.92 -16.16 -2.57
CA ALA A 281 -13.65 -15.43 -1.53
C ALA A 281 -12.76 -14.42 -0.78
N GLU A 282 -11.46 -14.66 -0.77
CA GLU A 282 -10.44 -13.84 -0.11
C GLU A 282 -9.44 -13.26 -1.13
N THR A 283 -9.94 -12.68 -2.21
CA THR A 283 -9.08 -12.08 -3.25
C THR A 283 -8.62 -10.68 -2.88
N PHE A 284 -7.31 -10.48 -2.70
CA PHE A 284 -6.70 -9.17 -2.49
C PHE A 284 -6.38 -8.48 -3.82
N THR A 285 -7.12 -7.43 -4.15
CA THR A 285 -7.04 -6.73 -5.43
C THR A 285 -6.11 -5.51 -5.38
N LEU A 286 -5.72 -4.95 -6.53
CA LEU A 286 -4.99 -3.68 -6.61
C LEU A 286 -5.78 -2.49 -6.00
N ALA A 287 -7.11 -2.54 -6.00
CA ALA A 287 -7.92 -1.54 -5.32
C ALA A 287 -7.80 -1.67 -3.79
N ASN A 288 -7.81 -2.90 -3.27
CA ASN A 288 -7.54 -3.16 -1.86
C ASN A 288 -6.13 -2.67 -1.47
N ALA A 289 -5.11 -2.94 -2.30
CA ALA A 289 -3.74 -2.52 -2.05
C ALA A 289 -3.62 -0.99 -1.87
N ARG A 290 -4.26 -0.20 -2.74
CA ARG A 290 -4.28 1.26 -2.61
C ARG A 290 -4.96 1.71 -1.32
N THR A 291 -6.11 1.11 -1.00
CA THR A 291 -6.87 1.42 0.22
C THR A 291 -6.04 1.10 1.48
N VAL A 292 -5.40 -0.07 1.51
CA VAL A 292 -4.52 -0.47 2.63
C VAL A 292 -3.30 0.44 2.74
N TYR A 293 -2.67 0.79 1.61
CA TYR A 293 -1.53 1.71 1.57
C TYR A 293 -1.86 3.06 2.21
N ASP A 294 -2.93 3.71 1.75
CA ASP A 294 -3.32 5.05 2.23
C ASP A 294 -3.67 5.01 3.73
N TRP A 295 -4.41 3.99 4.15
CA TRP A 295 -4.75 3.79 5.55
C TRP A 295 -3.50 3.51 6.42
N ALA A 296 -2.59 2.66 5.97
CA ALA A 296 -1.36 2.31 6.69
C ALA A 296 -0.45 3.53 6.88
N VAL A 297 -0.33 4.37 5.83
CA VAL A 297 0.38 5.66 5.92
C VAL A 297 -0.27 6.56 6.96
N GLY A 298 -1.59 6.71 6.92
CA GLY A 298 -2.36 7.55 7.86
C GLY A 298 -2.28 7.07 9.31
N LYS A 299 -2.18 5.76 9.55
CA LYS A 299 -2.04 5.17 10.89
C LYS A 299 -0.61 5.17 11.43
N GLY A 300 0.40 5.29 10.57
CA GLY A 300 1.79 5.16 10.95
C GLY A 300 2.22 3.71 11.20
N ILE A 301 1.69 2.77 10.41
CA ILE A 301 2.08 1.35 10.40
C ILE A 301 3.59 1.24 10.12
N ASN A 302 4.27 0.28 10.75
CA ASN A 302 5.71 0.06 10.59
C ASN A 302 6.05 -0.62 9.26
N THR A 303 5.37 -1.71 8.94
CA THR A 303 5.72 -2.57 7.80
C THR A 303 4.49 -2.82 6.93
N LEU A 304 4.64 -2.66 5.61
CA LEU A 304 3.78 -3.28 4.61
C LEU A 304 4.56 -4.39 3.90
N SER A 305 3.92 -5.50 3.71
CA SER A 305 4.47 -6.69 3.06
C SER A 305 3.39 -7.42 2.29
N PHE A 306 3.77 -8.41 1.53
CA PHE A 306 2.85 -9.39 0.95
C PHE A 306 3.56 -10.72 0.65
N TRP A 307 2.78 -11.79 0.62
CA TRP A 307 3.14 -13.09 0.11
C TRP A 307 2.71 -13.18 -1.36
N ALA A 308 3.62 -13.36 -2.32
CA ALA A 308 5.04 -13.17 -2.26
C ALA A 308 5.51 -12.38 -3.49
N LEU A 309 6.75 -11.91 -3.51
CA LEU A 309 7.27 -11.08 -4.58
C LEU A 309 7.18 -11.80 -5.94
N GLN A 310 7.45 -13.10 -5.99
CA GLN A 310 7.35 -13.93 -7.18
C GLN A 310 5.92 -14.05 -7.73
N ARG A 311 4.91 -13.84 -6.88
CA ARG A 311 3.50 -13.83 -7.27
C ARG A 311 3.05 -12.53 -7.93
N ASP A 312 3.83 -11.43 -7.82
CA ASP A 312 3.41 -10.10 -8.28
C ASP A 312 3.43 -9.97 -9.81
N ASN A 313 2.60 -10.79 -10.46
CA ASN A 313 2.37 -10.77 -11.90
C ASN A 313 1.01 -11.38 -12.27
N GLY A 314 0.53 -11.09 -13.48
CA GLY A 314 -0.75 -11.55 -14.03
C GLY A 314 -0.63 -12.74 -14.98
N ALA A 315 0.32 -13.65 -14.80
CA ALA A 315 0.54 -14.76 -15.75
C ALA A 315 -0.57 -15.82 -15.74
N CYS A 316 -1.40 -15.89 -14.69
CA CYS A 316 -2.44 -16.91 -14.50
C CYS A 316 -3.82 -16.32 -14.12
N PRO A 317 -4.39 -15.36 -14.86
CA PRO A 317 -5.65 -14.72 -14.48
C PRO A 317 -6.80 -15.73 -14.46
N GLY A 318 -7.58 -15.73 -13.38
CA GLY A 318 -8.66 -16.69 -13.13
C GLY A 318 -8.18 -18.04 -12.59
N GLY A 319 -6.87 -18.17 -12.26
CA GLY A 319 -6.30 -19.34 -11.60
C GLY A 319 -6.61 -19.38 -10.10
N ALA A 320 -6.30 -20.52 -9.48
CA ALA A 320 -6.24 -20.66 -8.04
C ALA A 320 -4.94 -20.01 -7.48
N ALA A 321 -4.79 -19.99 -6.16
CA ALA A 321 -3.54 -19.59 -5.53
C ALA A 321 -2.34 -20.39 -6.10
N ALA A 322 -1.23 -19.68 -6.33
CA ALA A 322 -0.01 -20.26 -6.90
C ALA A 322 1.21 -19.43 -6.48
N ASP A 323 2.37 -20.07 -6.28
CA ASP A 323 3.59 -19.37 -5.84
C ASP A 323 4.20 -18.45 -6.90
N HIS A 324 3.80 -18.58 -8.17
CA HIS A 324 4.43 -17.88 -9.30
C HIS A 324 3.55 -16.82 -9.98
N CYS A 325 2.31 -16.62 -9.52
CA CYS A 325 1.38 -15.61 -10.06
C CYS A 325 0.22 -15.34 -9.10
N SER A 326 -0.40 -14.16 -9.23
CA SER A 326 -1.45 -13.70 -8.30
C SER A 326 -2.85 -14.29 -8.54
N GLY A 327 -3.09 -14.98 -9.65
CA GLY A 327 -4.42 -15.47 -10.01
C GLY A 327 -5.37 -14.40 -10.57
N ILE A 328 -4.99 -13.12 -10.58
CA ILE A 328 -5.81 -12.02 -11.10
C ILE A 328 -5.14 -11.31 -12.29
N ALA A 329 -5.94 -10.55 -13.03
CA ALA A 329 -5.42 -9.72 -14.12
C ALA A 329 -4.67 -8.51 -13.57
N GLN A 330 -3.38 -8.43 -13.83
CA GLN A 330 -2.49 -7.32 -13.47
C GLN A 330 -1.26 -7.31 -14.40
N ASN A 331 -0.47 -6.23 -14.36
CA ASN A 331 0.87 -6.24 -14.91
C ASN A 331 1.87 -6.73 -13.85
N THR A 332 3.04 -7.18 -14.30
CA THR A 332 4.14 -7.52 -13.39
C THR A 332 4.53 -6.32 -12.53
N TRP A 333 4.66 -6.54 -11.23
CA TRP A 333 5.02 -5.56 -10.19
C TRP A 333 3.95 -4.50 -9.90
N ASP A 334 2.69 -4.69 -10.27
CA ASP A 334 1.65 -3.71 -9.98
C ASP A 334 1.42 -3.52 -8.48
N PHE A 335 1.44 -4.59 -7.66
CA PHE A 335 1.34 -4.48 -6.19
C PHE A 335 2.59 -3.85 -5.58
N SER A 336 3.77 -4.27 -6.03
CA SER A 336 5.04 -3.67 -5.61
C SER A 336 5.07 -2.17 -5.88
N HIS A 337 4.61 -1.72 -7.05
CA HIS A 337 4.56 -0.31 -7.40
C HIS A 337 3.58 0.49 -6.53
N VAL A 338 2.49 -0.14 -6.07
CA VAL A 338 1.57 0.50 -5.10
C VAL A 338 2.26 0.66 -3.74
N PHE A 339 2.99 -0.35 -3.26
CA PHE A 339 3.55 -0.35 -1.91
C PHE A 339 4.97 0.24 -1.79
N ALA A 340 5.77 0.28 -2.87
CA ALA A 340 7.16 0.76 -2.82
C ALA A 340 7.32 2.18 -2.23
N PRO A 341 6.42 3.17 -2.49
CA PRO A 341 6.50 4.49 -1.89
C PRO A 341 6.34 4.52 -0.37
N PHE A 342 5.89 3.43 0.25
CA PHE A 342 5.75 3.33 1.71
C PHE A 342 7.09 3.44 2.44
N THR A 343 8.16 2.91 1.84
CA THR A 343 9.49 2.93 2.44
C THR A 343 10.09 4.33 2.49
N GLY A 344 10.45 4.77 3.69
CA GLY A 344 11.13 6.07 3.89
C GLY A 344 10.27 7.28 3.58
N GLY A 345 8.97 7.11 3.30
CA GLY A 345 8.04 8.21 3.18
C GLY A 345 8.04 9.03 4.47
N THR A 346 8.20 10.34 4.36
CA THR A 346 8.03 11.24 5.50
C THR A 346 6.62 11.06 6.05
N THR A 347 6.49 11.04 7.39
CA THR A 347 5.22 10.88 8.11
C THR A 347 4.33 12.13 8.06
N THR A 348 4.44 12.94 7.02
CA THR A 348 3.43 13.94 6.76
C THR A 348 2.38 13.22 5.94
N PRO A 349 1.20 12.89 6.50
CA PRO A 349 0.10 12.43 5.69
C PRO A 349 -0.08 13.46 4.58
N THR A 350 -0.11 13.04 3.33
CA THR A 350 -0.53 13.93 2.26
C THR A 350 -1.92 14.41 2.65
N ASP A 351 -2.09 15.73 2.74
CA ASP A 351 -3.37 16.31 3.13
C ASP A 351 -4.45 15.75 2.21
N ASP A 352 -5.45 15.11 2.77
CA ASP A 352 -6.53 14.49 2.02
C ASP A 352 -7.90 14.75 2.67
N PHE A 353 -8.97 14.60 1.89
CA PHE A 353 -10.32 14.91 2.29
C PHE A 353 -11.34 14.05 1.57
N SER A 354 -12.56 14.03 2.06
CA SER A 354 -13.73 13.47 1.36
C SER A 354 -14.70 14.56 0.97
N VAL A 355 -15.54 14.30 -0.05
CA VAL A 355 -16.64 15.18 -0.48
C VAL A 355 -17.92 14.37 -0.63
N THR A 356 -19.03 14.93 -0.17
CA THR A 356 -20.37 14.31 -0.27
C THR A 356 -21.42 15.37 -0.62
N THR A 357 -22.55 14.95 -1.17
CA THR A 357 -23.73 15.78 -1.40
C THR A 357 -24.90 15.32 -0.53
N GLY A 358 -25.64 16.21 0.05
CA GLY A 358 -26.81 15.91 0.87
C GLY A 358 -27.91 16.96 0.74
N PRO A 359 -29.08 16.65 0.13
CA PRO A 359 -29.48 15.36 -0.50
C PRO A 359 -28.66 15.01 -1.77
N THR A 360 -28.66 13.73 -2.16
CA THR A 360 -27.96 13.23 -3.36
C THR A 360 -28.75 13.37 -4.67
N SER A 361 -30.00 13.81 -4.58
CA SER A 361 -30.87 14.04 -5.73
C SER A 361 -31.91 15.11 -5.44
N GLY A 362 -32.49 15.69 -6.49
CA GLY A 362 -33.60 16.62 -6.39
C GLY A 362 -34.32 16.82 -7.71
N THR A 363 -35.58 17.27 -7.60
CA THR A 363 -36.46 17.59 -8.77
C THR A 363 -36.71 19.09 -8.77
N VAL A 364 -36.64 19.70 -9.96
CA VAL A 364 -36.88 21.13 -10.17
C VAL A 364 -37.71 21.34 -11.43
N THR A 365 -38.60 22.32 -11.40
CA THR A 365 -39.31 22.76 -12.61
C THR A 365 -38.41 23.75 -13.38
N ALA A 366 -38.41 23.67 -14.72
CA ALA A 366 -37.68 24.60 -15.57
C ALA A 366 -38.04 26.07 -15.21
N GLY A 367 -37.02 26.92 -15.08
CA GLY A 367 -37.12 28.28 -14.58
C GLY A 367 -36.95 28.44 -13.08
N ALA A 368 -36.84 27.37 -12.33
CA ALA A 368 -36.58 27.36 -10.89
C ALA A 368 -35.16 26.87 -10.54
N SER A 369 -34.84 26.79 -9.24
CA SER A 369 -33.53 26.32 -8.77
C SER A 369 -33.66 25.15 -7.80
N ALA A 370 -32.77 24.19 -7.90
CA ALA A 370 -32.53 23.13 -6.89
C ALA A 370 -31.26 23.43 -6.10
N THR A 371 -31.22 23.01 -4.83
CA THR A 371 -30.05 23.18 -3.98
C THR A 371 -29.67 21.88 -3.30
N THR A 372 -28.38 21.69 -3.05
CA THR A 372 -27.85 20.62 -2.19
C THR A 372 -26.66 21.14 -1.40
N THR A 373 -26.44 20.59 -0.23
CA THR A 373 -25.23 20.88 0.57
C THR A 373 -24.10 19.97 0.09
N VAL A 374 -22.96 20.57 -0.23
CA VAL A 374 -21.69 19.88 -0.47
C VAL A 374 -20.89 19.94 0.82
N SER A 375 -20.66 18.79 1.46
CA SER A 375 -19.91 18.68 2.69
C SER A 375 -18.56 18.04 2.43
N THR A 376 -17.53 18.53 3.11
CA THR A 376 -16.17 17.99 3.05
C THR A 376 -15.72 17.58 4.45
N ALA A 377 -14.84 16.58 4.54
CA ALA A 377 -14.21 16.17 5.80
C ALA A 377 -12.73 15.86 5.57
N VAL A 378 -11.87 16.27 6.52
CA VAL A 378 -10.45 15.87 6.49
C VAL A 378 -10.36 14.39 6.72
N THR A 379 -9.71 13.64 5.83
CA THR A 379 -9.46 12.20 5.94
C THR A 379 -8.01 11.90 6.30
N ALA A 380 -7.07 12.79 5.95
CA ALA A 380 -5.67 12.71 6.32
C ALA A 380 -5.02 14.10 6.39
N GLY A 381 -3.98 14.25 7.20
CA GLY A 381 -3.17 15.46 7.29
C GLY A 381 -3.91 16.68 7.84
N SER A 382 -3.64 17.85 7.26
CA SER A 382 -4.19 19.13 7.65
C SER A 382 -5.35 19.55 6.76
N ALA A 383 -6.26 20.37 7.30
CA ALA A 383 -7.33 20.94 6.52
C ALA A 383 -6.78 21.89 5.44
N GLN A 384 -7.10 21.61 4.18
CA GLN A 384 -6.66 22.38 3.00
C GLN A 384 -7.81 23.19 2.39
N SER A 385 -7.48 24.23 1.62
CA SER A 385 -8.48 25.00 0.85
C SER A 385 -8.87 24.23 -0.40
N LEU A 386 -10.18 24.06 -0.61
CA LEU A 386 -10.77 23.27 -1.68
C LEU A 386 -11.60 24.17 -2.60
N ASN A 387 -11.29 24.14 -3.90
CA ASN A 387 -12.10 24.79 -4.93
C ASN A 387 -13.21 23.83 -5.41
N LEU A 388 -14.45 24.32 -5.48
CA LEU A 388 -15.61 23.53 -5.86
C LEU A 388 -16.02 23.83 -7.30
N THR A 389 -16.24 22.79 -8.10
CA THR A 389 -16.73 22.89 -9.48
C THR A 389 -17.82 21.85 -9.74
N ALA A 390 -18.64 22.06 -10.76
CA ALA A 390 -19.66 21.12 -11.21
C ALA A 390 -19.54 20.87 -12.71
N SER A 391 -19.77 19.64 -13.13
CA SER A 391 -19.79 19.20 -14.53
C SER A 391 -21.00 18.29 -14.81
N GLY A 392 -21.27 17.99 -16.09
CA GLY A 392 -22.43 17.20 -16.47
C GLY A 392 -23.73 18.02 -16.52
N LEU A 393 -23.63 19.35 -16.52
CA LEU A 393 -24.79 20.26 -16.61
C LEU A 393 -25.45 20.18 -17.99
N PRO A 394 -26.78 19.98 -18.07
CA PRO A 394 -27.48 20.03 -19.35
C PRO A 394 -27.62 21.48 -19.85
N ALA A 395 -27.98 21.64 -21.14
CA ALA A 395 -28.22 22.94 -21.70
C ALA A 395 -29.32 23.70 -20.91
N GLY A 396 -29.05 24.97 -20.61
CA GLY A 396 -29.96 25.82 -19.85
C GLY A 396 -29.90 25.63 -18.34
N VAL A 397 -28.94 24.88 -17.83
CA VAL A 397 -28.68 24.74 -16.38
C VAL A 397 -27.30 25.33 -16.04
N THR A 398 -27.25 26.13 -14.98
CA THR A 398 -26.01 26.69 -14.42
C THR A 398 -25.82 26.25 -12.98
N ALA A 399 -24.55 26.12 -12.55
CA ALA A 399 -24.19 25.77 -11.19
C ALA A 399 -23.45 26.93 -10.53
N SER A 400 -23.73 27.15 -9.26
CA SER A 400 -22.98 28.08 -8.41
C SER A 400 -22.80 27.51 -7.01
N PHE A 401 -21.66 27.81 -6.38
CA PHE A 401 -21.33 27.41 -5.02
C PHE A 401 -21.25 28.63 -4.12
N ALA A 402 -21.81 28.51 -2.93
CA ALA A 402 -21.73 29.56 -1.90
C ALA A 402 -21.33 28.95 -0.55
N PRO A 403 -20.04 29.12 -0.14
CA PRO A 403 -18.91 29.74 -0.85
C PRO A 403 -18.36 28.87 -2.00
N ALA A 404 -17.65 29.47 -2.97
CA ALA A 404 -17.04 28.79 -4.10
C ALA A 404 -15.79 27.95 -3.71
N SER A 405 -15.19 28.27 -2.56
CA SER A 405 -14.13 27.47 -1.94
C SER A 405 -14.41 27.30 -0.46
N VAL A 406 -14.00 26.13 0.08
CA VAL A 406 -14.14 25.79 1.50
C VAL A 406 -12.83 25.26 2.05
N THR A 407 -12.59 25.42 3.34
CA THR A 407 -11.56 24.63 4.02
C THR A 407 -12.11 23.22 4.28
N ALA A 408 -11.32 22.17 4.04
CA ALA A 408 -11.70 20.79 4.30
C ALA A 408 -12.25 20.64 5.73
N GLY A 409 -13.39 19.97 5.88
CA GLY A 409 -14.22 19.97 7.10
C GLY A 409 -15.36 20.98 7.08
N GLY A 410 -15.37 21.91 6.10
CA GLY A 410 -16.46 22.85 5.87
C GLY A 410 -17.46 22.38 4.84
N SER A 411 -18.45 23.21 4.56
CA SER A 411 -19.49 22.93 3.58
C SER A 411 -19.82 24.14 2.71
N SER A 412 -20.43 23.88 1.55
CA SER A 412 -20.93 24.87 0.60
C SER A 412 -22.32 24.50 0.11
N THR A 413 -23.13 25.48 -0.26
CA THR A 413 -24.40 25.24 -0.94
C THR A 413 -24.18 25.25 -2.45
N LEU A 414 -24.43 24.13 -3.13
CA LEU A 414 -24.56 24.08 -4.57
C LEU A 414 -25.99 24.50 -4.97
N THR A 415 -26.09 25.52 -5.79
CA THR A 415 -27.33 25.94 -6.43
C THR A 415 -27.28 25.60 -7.92
N LEU A 416 -28.25 24.83 -8.39
CA LEU A 416 -28.46 24.48 -9.79
C LEU A 416 -29.65 25.30 -10.30
N ALA A 417 -29.39 26.39 -11.03
CA ALA A 417 -30.44 27.24 -11.59
C ALA A 417 -30.80 26.78 -13.02
N THR A 418 -32.08 26.53 -13.27
CA THR A 418 -32.58 26.12 -14.57
C THR A 418 -33.23 27.28 -15.28
N GLY A 419 -32.91 27.48 -16.57
CA GLY A 419 -33.63 28.41 -17.43
C GLY A 419 -35.02 27.88 -17.80
N ALA A 420 -35.92 28.76 -18.23
CA ALA A 420 -37.26 28.37 -18.67
C ALA A 420 -37.26 27.38 -19.85
N SER A 421 -36.19 27.38 -20.65
CA SER A 421 -35.99 26.45 -21.78
C SER A 421 -35.08 25.25 -21.43
N ALA A 422 -34.80 25.00 -20.15
CA ALA A 422 -34.02 23.83 -19.76
C ALA A 422 -34.72 22.55 -20.21
N VAL A 423 -33.93 21.61 -20.72
CA VAL A 423 -34.45 20.36 -21.24
C VAL A 423 -34.89 19.45 -20.09
N SER A 424 -36.10 18.88 -20.18
CA SER A 424 -36.63 17.92 -19.23
C SER A 424 -35.84 16.61 -19.28
N GLY A 425 -35.55 16.03 -18.11
CA GLY A 425 -34.78 14.78 -17.98
C GLY A 425 -34.09 14.65 -16.64
N THR A 426 -33.45 13.51 -16.39
CA THR A 426 -32.61 13.29 -15.23
C THR A 426 -31.15 13.32 -15.64
N TYR A 427 -30.37 14.12 -14.94
CA TYR A 427 -28.95 14.41 -15.24
C TYR A 427 -28.08 14.16 -14.03
N ARG A 428 -27.01 13.39 -14.23
CA ARG A 428 -26.00 13.18 -13.20
C ARG A 428 -25.00 14.32 -13.23
N ILE A 429 -25.03 15.14 -12.19
CA ILE A 429 -24.10 16.24 -11.99
C ILE A 429 -22.94 15.74 -11.15
N THR A 430 -21.73 15.91 -11.63
CA THR A 430 -20.51 15.58 -10.88
C THR A 430 -19.98 16.86 -10.20
N VAL A 431 -19.94 16.84 -8.89
CA VAL A 431 -19.31 17.88 -8.05
C VAL A 431 -17.86 17.46 -7.82
N THR A 432 -16.91 18.32 -8.15
CA THR A 432 -15.49 18.12 -7.89
C THR A 432 -15.04 19.12 -6.85
N ALA A 433 -14.42 18.63 -5.78
CA ALA A 433 -13.66 19.41 -4.83
C ALA A 433 -12.17 19.17 -5.11
N ALA A 434 -11.40 20.24 -5.39
CA ALA A 434 -9.99 20.18 -5.73
C ALA A 434 -9.16 20.98 -4.74
N GLY A 435 -8.24 20.30 -4.06
CA GLY A 435 -7.22 20.86 -3.19
C GLY A 435 -5.82 20.82 -3.82
N PRO A 436 -4.79 21.36 -3.14
CA PRO A 436 -3.40 21.32 -3.63
C PRO A 436 -2.83 19.89 -3.75
N ALA A 437 -3.27 18.95 -2.89
CA ALA A 437 -2.71 17.61 -2.79
C ALA A 437 -3.60 16.54 -3.43
N ALA A 438 -4.94 16.73 -3.45
CA ALA A 438 -5.89 15.75 -3.94
C ALA A 438 -7.13 16.43 -4.57
N ALA A 439 -7.88 15.65 -5.37
CA ALA A 439 -9.19 16.03 -5.88
C ALA A 439 -10.16 14.86 -5.75
N HIS A 440 -11.35 15.13 -5.22
CA HIS A 440 -12.40 14.12 -5.04
C HIS A 440 -13.71 14.57 -5.63
N THR A 441 -14.60 13.61 -5.94
CA THR A 441 -15.88 13.86 -6.59
C THR A 441 -17.04 13.27 -5.79
N ALA A 442 -18.20 13.97 -5.87
CA ALA A 442 -19.48 13.46 -5.43
C ALA A 442 -20.50 13.65 -6.56
N THR A 443 -21.60 12.92 -6.53
CA THR A 443 -22.64 13.02 -7.58
C THR A 443 -23.94 13.55 -7.00
N TYR A 444 -24.69 14.27 -7.85
CA TYR A 444 -26.05 14.72 -7.56
C TYR A 444 -26.94 14.46 -8.78
N ASP A 445 -28.04 13.75 -8.61
CA ASP A 445 -28.99 13.45 -9.70
C ASP A 445 -30.06 14.54 -9.75
N LEU A 446 -29.98 15.43 -10.75
CA LEU A 446 -30.93 16.50 -11.01
C LEU A 446 -32.04 16.02 -11.97
N THR A 447 -33.30 16.06 -11.56
CA THR A 447 -34.44 15.86 -12.44
C THR A 447 -35.10 17.19 -12.79
N VAL A 448 -35.07 17.57 -14.07
CA VAL A 448 -35.73 18.77 -14.60
C VAL A 448 -37.09 18.38 -15.16
N THR A 449 -38.16 19.06 -14.75
CA THR A 449 -39.52 18.87 -15.20
C THR A 449 -40.08 20.14 -15.83
N GLY A 450 -41.13 20.05 -16.67
CA GLY A 450 -41.81 21.21 -17.22
C GLY A 450 -41.01 22.06 -18.22
N GLY A 451 -39.83 21.56 -18.63
CA GLY A 451 -39.01 22.21 -19.64
C GLY A 451 -39.30 21.70 -21.05
N THR A 452 -38.47 22.12 -22.03
CA THR A 452 -38.56 21.59 -23.39
C THR A 452 -38.20 20.11 -23.42
N THR A 453 -38.97 19.33 -24.14
CA THR A 453 -38.63 17.94 -24.39
C THR A 453 -37.55 17.86 -25.46
N ARG A 454 -36.56 16.98 -25.28
CA ARG A 454 -35.52 16.77 -26.30
C ARG A 454 -36.12 16.02 -27.48
N CYS A 455 -36.04 16.62 -28.68
CA CYS A 455 -36.41 15.91 -29.89
C CYS A 455 -35.57 14.64 -30.06
N THR A 456 -36.21 13.48 -30.15
CA THR A 456 -35.56 12.19 -30.38
C THR A 456 -35.25 11.93 -31.85
N ALA A 457 -35.96 12.59 -32.77
CA ALA A 457 -35.69 12.50 -34.18
C ALA A 457 -34.41 13.25 -34.58
N ALA A 458 -33.67 12.74 -35.57
CA ALA A 458 -32.49 13.40 -36.10
C ALA A 458 -32.82 14.80 -36.65
N PRO A 459 -31.92 15.80 -36.53
CA PRO A 459 -32.14 17.12 -37.11
C PRO A 459 -32.40 17.04 -38.63
N TRP A 460 -33.37 17.84 -39.13
CA TRP A 460 -33.57 18.00 -40.57
C TRP A 460 -32.34 18.60 -41.24
N ALA A 461 -32.00 18.06 -42.39
CA ALA A 461 -30.89 18.56 -43.20
C ALA A 461 -31.34 18.79 -44.65
N LYS A 462 -31.11 20.00 -45.19
CA LYS A 462 -31.57 20.46 -46.52
C LYS A 462 -31.11 19.55 -47.66
N ALA A 463 -29.93 18.95 -47.55
CA ALA A 463 -29.37 18.11 -48.63
C ALA A 463 -29.72 16.62 -48.47
N THR A 464 -30.54 16.25 -47.51
CA THR A 464 -30.95 14.86 -47.24
C THR A 464 -32.33 14.56 -47.87
N THR A 465 -32.42 13.44 -48.58
CA THR A 465 -33.70 12.94 -49.07
C THR A 465 -34.43 12.24 -47.93
N TYR A 466 -35.71 12.56 -47.75
CA TYR A 466 -36.61 11.91 -46.80
C TYR A 466 -37.76 11.24 -47.54
N THR A 467 -38.14 10.08 -47.06
CA THR A 467 -39.28 9.31 -47.63
C THR A 467 -40.45 9.27 -46.64
N GLY A 468 -41.65 8.96 -47.13
CA GLY A 468 -42.86 8.93 -46.31
C GLY A 468 -42.69 8.07 -45.06
N GLY A 469 -43.04 8.64 -43.89
CA GLY A 469 -42.93 8.01 -42.59
C GLY A 469 -41.65 8.38 -41.80
N GLN A 470 -40.61 8.88 -42.44
CA GLN A 470 -39.38 9.31 -41.72
C GLN A 470 -39.64 10.56 -40.88
N GLN A 471 -39.02 10.58 -39.71
CA GLN A 471 -39.16 11.70 -38.76
C GLN A 471 -37.86 12.48 -38.64
N VAL A 472 -37.99 13.79 -38.50
CA VAL A 472 -36.88 14.72 -38.25
C VAL A 472 -37.25 15.71 -37.16
N SER A 473 -36.27 16.28 -36.49
CA SER A 473 -36.47 17.45 -35.63
C SER A 473 -36.11 18.74 -36.37
N HIS A 474 -36.96 19.76 -36.25
CA HIS A 474 -36.73 21.09 -36.79
C HIS A 474 -37.45 22.14 -35.97
N GLN A 475 -36.72 23.21 -35.55
CA GLN A 475 -37.26 24.33 -34.77
C GLN A 475 -38.04 23.92 -33.50
N GLY A 476 -37.60 22.86 -32.79
CA GLY A 476 -38.22 22.39 -31.54
C GLY A 476 -39.49 21.56 -31.75
N HIS A 477 -39.76 21.12 -32.94
CA HIS A 477 -40.86 20.22 -33.30
C HIS A 477 -40.32 18.91 -33.90
N THR A 478 -41.08 17.82 -33.74
CA THR A 478 -40.89 16.59 -34.51
C THR A 478 -41.79 16.63 -35.72
N TRP A 479 -41.23 16.44 -36.90
CA TRP A 479 -41.90 16.43 -38.19
C TRP A 479 -41.82 15.06 -38.82
N LYS A 480 -42.91 14.62 -39.49
CA LYS A 480 -42.98 13.36 -40.25
C LYS A 480 -43.15 13.66 -41.71
N ALA A 481 -42.30 13.12 -42.55
CA ALA A 481 -42.50 13.20 -44.00
C ALA A 481 -43.76 12.41 -44.42
N LYS A 482 -44.66 13.03 -45.14
CA LYS A 482 -45.90 12.38 -45.69
C LYS A 482 -45.55 11.54 -46.91
N TRP A 483 -44.63 12.01 -47.74
CA TRP A 483 -44.12 11.35 -48.94
C TRP A 483 -42.64 11.76 -49.17
N TRP A 484 -42.11 11.46 -50.33
CA TRP A 484 -40.69 11.77 -50.68
C TRP A 484 -40.48 13.29 -50.76
N THR A 485 -39.37 13.77 -50.20
CA THR A 485 -38.99 15.17 -50.25
C THR A 485 -37.46 15.34 -50.20
N LEU A 486 -36.96 16.42 -50.83
CA LEU A 486 -35.56 16.88 -50.76
C LEU A 486 -35.57 18.41 -50.73
N GLY A 487 -34.91 18.97 -49.71
CA GLY A 487 -34.70 20.41 -49.59
C GLY A 487 -35.91 21.22 -49.12
N GLU A 488 -37.09 20.62 -48.94
CA GLU A 488 -38.25 21.31 -48.37
C GLU A 488 -38.16 21.37 -46.85
N GLU A 489 -38.14 22.58 -46.31
CA GLU A 489 -37.97 22.84 -44.88
C GLU A 489 -39.25 22.55 -44.10
N PRO A 490 -39.21 21.77 -43.02
CA PRO A 490 -40.36 21.56 -42.14
C PRO A 490 -40.93 22.86 -41.60
N GLY A 491 -42.27 22.99 -41.60
CA GLY A 491 -42.97 24.18 -41.10
C GLY A 491 -43.19 25.30 -42.14
N THR A 492 -42.61 25.22 -43.34
CA THR A 492 -42.70 26.27 -44.35
C THR A 492 -43.80 26.06 -45.41
N THR A 493 -44.32 24.83 -45.55
CA THR A 493 -45.18 24.46 -46.65
C THR A 493 -46.69 24.30 -46.29
N GLY A 494 -47.11 24.67 -45.09
CA GLY A 494 -48.44 24.61 -44.54
C GLY A 494 -49.04 23.18 -44.48
N GLN A 495 -50.33 23.05 -44.18
CA GLN A 495 -50.98 21.74 -43.96
C GLN A 495 -50.97 20.78 -45.15
N TRP A 496 -50.86 21.28 -46.37
CA TRP A 496 -50.80 20.51 -47.62
C TRP A 496 -49.38 20.19 -48.06
N GLY A 497 -48.34 20.68 -47.28
CA GLY A 497 -46.96 20.40 -47.57
C GLY A 497 -46.53 19.00 -47.20
N VAL A 498 -45.28 18.67 -47.53
CA VAL A 498 -44.68 17.32 -47.36
C VAL A 498 -44.49 16.92 -45.91
N TRP A 499 -44.47 17.90 -44.96
CA TRP A 499 -44.24 17.64 -43.56
C TRP A 499 -45.53 17.70 -42.72
N GLN A 500 -45.71 16.70 -41.88
CA GLN A 500 -46.73 16.68 -40.84
C GLN A 500 -46.07 17.06 -39.53
N ASP A 501 -46.55 18.07 -38.85
CA ASP A 501 -46.13 18.41 -37.49
C ASP A 501 -46.71 17.36 -36.53
N LEU A 502 -45.81 16.73 -35.74
CA LEU A 502 -46.14 15.78 -34.67
C LEU A 502 -46.16 16.44 -33.28
N GLY A 503 -45.90 17.73 -33.23
CA GLY A 503 -45.87 18.51 -31.98
C GLY A 503 -44.48 18.92 -31.52
N THR A 504 -44.46 19.74 -30.46
CA THR A 504 -43.25 20.19 -29.84
C THR A 504 -42.50 19.03 -29.16
N CYS A 505 -41.22 19.04 -29.23
CA CYS A 505 -40.36 18.02 -28.60
C CYS A 505 -39.31 18.60 -27.67
#